data_d4c06f4994ae1f4592290a714dc8fe23
#
_entry.id   d4c06f4994ae1f4592290a714dc8fe23
#
_cell.length_a   1.000
_cell.length_b   1.000
_cell.length_c   1.000
_cell.angle_alpha   90.00
_cell.angle_beta   90.00
_cell.angle_gamma   90.00
#
_symmetry.space_group_name_H-M   'P 1'
#
loop_
_entity.id
_entity.type
_entity.pdbx_description
1 polymer ?
#
loop_
_entity_poly.entity_id
_entity_poly.type
_entity_poly.pdbx_seq_one_letter_code
_entity_poly.pdbx_strand_id
1 'polypeptide(L)'
;MWANFLETIIVFLRDEVIMPVMGPSGKTYMPFLLTIFFFILYCNMLGMIPYTATATGNISVTAALALISFTVTQGAGMVNNGFFGHWKNLVPSGLPAPLLIIMIPIEIIGMLAKPFALCIRLFANMIAGHIAILVFLGLIIMLKSYLVAPASIALASALYMLEIFIGFVQAFI
;
A
#
# COMPACT_ATOMS: atom_id res chain seq x y z
N MET A 1 6.57 23.01 14.82
CA MET A 1 7.38 22.23 13.86
C MET A 1 6.64 20.98 13.37
N TRP A 2 6.25 20.07 14.26
CA TRP A 2 5.55 18.83 13.86
C TRP A 2 4.20 19.07 13.17
N ALA A 3 3.42 20.05 13.63
CA ALA A 3 2.15 20.41 13.00
C ALA A 3 2.33 20.86 11.55
N ASN A 4 3.32 21.70 11.27
CA ASN A 4 3.59 22.18 9.91
C ASN A 4 4.06 21.05 8.99
N PHE A 5 4.81 20.06 9.52
CA PHE A 5 5.22 18.90 8.74
C PHE A 5 4.02 18.04 8.35
N LEU A 6 3.13 17.73 9.29
CA LEU A 6 1.90 16.98 9.00
C LEU A 6 0.98 17.75 8.05
N GLU A 7 0.85 19.05 8.25
CA GLU A 7 0.06 19.93 7.36
C GLU A 7 0.60 19.91 5.93
N THR A 8 1.92 19.96 5.75
CA THR A 8 2.55 19.86 4.42
C THR A 8 2.20 18.54 3.73
N ILE A 9 2.25 17.41 4.45
CA ILE A 9 1.87 16.11 3.89
C ILE A 9 0.39 16.09 3.53
N ILE A 10 -0.48 16.60 4.39
CA ILE A 10 -1.93 16.62 4.15
C ILE A 10 -2.27 17.51 2.94
N VAL A 11 -1.65 18.69 2.83
CA VAL A 11 -1.84 19.60 1.71
C VAL A 11 -1.34 18.98 0.41
N PHE A 12 -0.16 18.35 0.44
CA PHE A 12 0.38 17.62 -0.70
C PHE A 12 -0.57 16.50 -1.17
N LEU A 13 -1.03 15.64 -0.26
CA LEU A 13 -1.96 14.57 -0.60
C LEU A 13 -3.29 15.11 -1.14
N ARG A 14 -3.80 16.20 -0.58
CA ARG A 14 -5.03 16.85 -1.04
C ARG A 14 -4.88 17.39 -2.45
N ASP A 15 -3.86 18.22 -2.68
CA ASP A 15 -3.77 19.07 -3.87
C ASP A 15 -3.12 18.34 -5.05
N GLU A 16 -2.13 17.47 -4.79
CA GLU A 16 -1.40 16.76 -5.84
C GLU A 16 -1.94 15.36 -6.13
N VAL A 17 -2.71 14.77 -5.21
CA VAL A 17 -3.17 13.38 -5.37
C VAL A 17 -4.69 13.30 -5.45
N ILE A 18 -5.40 13.74 -4.39
CA ILE A 18 -6.84 13.51 -4.27
C ILE A 18 -7.63 14.38 -5.25
N MET A 19 -7.33 15.68 -5.30
CA MET A 19 -8.06 16.62 -6.14
C MET A 19 -7.89 16.38 -7.64
N PRO A 20 -6.69 16.10 -8.18
CA PRO A 20 -6.52 15.80 -9.60
C PRO A 20 -7.19 14.51 -10.04
N VAL A 21 -7.24 13.49 -9.14
CA VAL A 21 -7.78 12.16 -9.47
C VAL A 21 -9.30 12.10 -9.29
N MET A 22 -9.82 12.65 -8.20
CA MET A 22 -11.24 12.50 -7.82
C MET A 22 -12.09 13.76 -8.07
N GLY A 23 -11.46 14.89 -8.40
CA GLY A 23 -12.18 16.14 -8.63
C GLY A 23 -12.96 16.61 -7.39
N PRO A 24 -14.16 17.27 -7.59
CA PRO A 24 -14.95 17.82 -6.49
C PRO A 24 -15.42 16.77 -5.46
N SER A 25 -15.63 15.53 -5.90
CA SER A 25 -16.03 14.40 -5.03
C SER A 25 -14.93 13.99 -4.06
N GLY A 26 -13.68 14.32 -4.34
CA GLY A 26 -12.54 14.02 -3.49
C GLY A 26 -12.64 14.60 -2.09
N LYS A 27 -13.32 15.75 -1.92
CA LYS A 27 -13.53 16.37 -0.59
C LYS A 27 -14.29 15.48 0.38
N THR A 28 -15.26 14.71 -0.11
CA THR A 28 -16.07 13.82 0.72
C THR A 28 -15.28 12.61 1.18
N TYR A 29 -14.41 12.07 0.33
CA TYR A 29 -13.60 10.88 0.63
C TYR A 29 -12.25 11.19 1.27
N MET A 30 -11.83 12.47 1.28
CA MET A 30 -10.57 12.93 1.81
C MET A 30 -10.27 12.45 3.24
N PRO A 31 -11.17 12.58 4.24
CA PRO A 31 -10.88 12.13 5.60
C PRO A 31 -10.63 10.62 5.67
N PHE A 32 -11.34 9.82 4.87
CA PHE A 32 -11.14 8.38 4.78
C PHE A 32 -9.78 8.04 4.17
N LEU A 33 -9.42 8.65 3.05
CA LEU A 33 -8.14 8.42 2.37
C LEU A 33 -6.95 8.83 3.24
N LEU A 34 -7.03 9.98 3.91
CA LEU A 34 -6.02 10.42 4.87
C LEU A 34 -5.89 9.46 6.05
N THR A 35 -7.01 8.97 6.57
CA THR A 35 -7.00 8.01 7.68
C THR A 35 -6.30 6.72 7.28
N ILE A 36 -6.60 6.15 6.11
CA ILE A 36 -5.93 4.94 5.61
C ILE A 36 -4.45 5.21 5.37
N PHE A 37 -4.10 6.33 4.74
CA PHE A 37 -2.70 6.70 4.49
C PHE A 37 -1.89 6.73 5.78
N PHE A 38 -2.35 7.50 6.77
CA PHE A 38 -1.63 7.62 8.05
C PHE A 38 -1.65 6.32 8.85
N PHE A 39 -2.71 5.54 8.77
CA PHE A 39 -2.79 4.24 9.43
C PHE A 39 -1.76 3.27 8.86
N ILE A 40 -1.68 3.13 7.54
CA ILE A 40 -0.70 2.25 6.87
C ILE A 40 0.71 2.75 7.14
N LEU A 41 0.95 4.06 7.01
CA LEU A 41 2.24 4.66 7.29
C LEU A 41 2.70 4.39 8.72
N TYR A 42 1.80 4.58 9.69
CA TYR A 42 2.10 4.36 11.09
C TYR A 42 2.36 2.88 11.40
N CYS A 43 1.55 1.98 10.84
CA CYS A 43 1.77 0.54 10.96
C CYS A 43 3.11 0.09 10.37
N ASN A 44 3.50 0.62 9.22
CA ASN A 44 4.77 0.33 8.60
C ASN A 44 5.94 0.87 9.44
N MET A 45 5.85 2.09 9.94
CA MET A 45 6.89 2.69 10.79
C MET A 45 7.02 1.97 12.14
N LEU A 46 5.90 1.62 12.79
CA LEU A 46 5.94 0.82 14.01
C LEU A 46 6.55 -0.57 13.78
N GLY A 47 6.24 -1.16 12.63
CA GLY A 47 6.79 -2.46 12.27
C GLY A 47 8.30 -2.48 12.12
N MET A 48 8.93 -1.35 11.88
CA MET A 48 10.39 -1.24 11.75
C MET A 48 11.12 -1.22 13.10
N ILE A 49 10.41 -1.01 14.21
CA ILE A 49 11.02 -1.03 15.53
C ILE A 49 11.29 -2.50 15.91
N PRO A 50 12.55 -2.91 16.14
CA PRO A 50 12.85 -4.27 16.52
C PRO A 50 12.13 -4.63 17.83
N TYR A 51 11.59 -5.86 17.88
CA TYR A 51 10.77 -6.41 18.97
C TYR A 51 9.33 -5.89 19.08
N THR A 52 8.85 -5.03 18.22
CA THR A 52 7.41 -4.71 18.13
C THR A 52 6.69 -5.72 17.24
N ALA A 53 5.46 -6.07 17.64
CA ALA A 53 4.59 -6.88 16.80
C ALA A 53 4.18 -6.07 15.56
N THR A 54 4.65 -6.48 14.40
CA THR A 54 4.33 -5.84 13.12
C THR A 54 2.89 -6.15 12.75
N ALA A 55 2.00 -5.17 12.86
CA ALA A 55 0.60 -5.34 12.46
C ALA A 55 0.48 -5.73 10.97
N THR A 56 1.29 -5.11 10.11
CA THR A 56 1.34 -5.39 8.66
C THR A 56 2.10 -6.67 8.31
N GLY A 57 2.86 -7.26 9.25
CA GLY A 57 3.44 -8.60 9.13
C GLY A 57 2.43 -9.74 9.31
N ASN A 58 1.19 -9.42 9.71
CA ASN A 58 0.11 -10.39 9.81
C ASN A 58 -0.81 -10.30 8.59
N ILE A 59 -0.89 -11.40 7.82
CA ILE A 59 -1.70 -11.46 6.61
C ILE A 59 -3.20 -11.19 6.87
N SER A 60 -3.70 -11.52 8.06
CA SER A 60 -5.10 -11.26 8.42
C SER A 60 -5.39 -9.76 8.54
N VAL A 61 -4.45 -8.98 9.07
CA VAL A 61 -4.57 -7.52 9.19
C VAL A 61 -4.48 -6.86 7.81
N THR A 62 -3.51 -7.27 6.99
CA THR A 62 -3.36 -6.72 5.64
C THR A 62 -4.53 -7.10 4.73
N ALA A 63 -5.07 -8.31 4.88
CA ALA A 63 -6.28 -8.73 4.18
C ALA A 63 -7.51 -7.93 4.62
N ALA A 64 -7.68 -7.67 5.92
CA ALA A 64 -8.77 -6.84 6.43
C ALA A 64 -8.70 -5.41 5.88
N LEU A 65 -7.51 -4.80 5.86
CA LEU A 65 -7.29 -3.47 5.27
C LEU A 65 -7.62 -3.45 3.77
N ALA A 66 -7.17 -4.46 3.04
CA ALA A 66 -7.44 -4.59 1.62
C ALA A 66 -8.96 -4.75 1.34
N LEU A 67 -9.66 -5.53 2.16
CA LEU A 67 -11.11 -5.71 2.06
C LEU A 67 -11.87 -4.42 2.39
N ILE A 68 -11.49 -3.70 3.43
CA ILE A 68 -12.10 -2.40 3.79
C ILE A 68 -11.91 -1.42 2.63
N SER A 69 -10.70 -1.27 2.13
CA SER A 69 -10.38 -0.39 1.00
C SER A 69 -11.18 -0.77 -0.25
N PHE A 70 -11.27 -2.05 -0.56
CA PHE A 70 -12.07 -2.58 -1.66
C PHE A 70 -13.55 -2.26 -1.49
N THR A 71 -14.11 -2.53 -0.32
CA THR A 71 -15.55 -2.31 -0.04
C THR A 71 -15.91 -0.83 -0.17
N VAL A 72 -15.05 0.06 0.35
CA VAL A 72 -15.29 1.51 0.23
C VAL A 72 -15.15 1.98 -1.22
N THR A 73 -14.16 1.49 -1.95
CA THR A 73 -13.98 1.85 -3.37
C THR A 73 -15.17 1.40 -4.22
N GLN A 74 -15.66 0.17 -4.03
CA GLN A 74 -16.85 -0.33 -4.73
C GLN A 74 -18.11 0.41 -4.29
N GLY A 75 -18.28 0.65 -2.99
CA GLY A 75 -19.42 1.39 -2.45
C GLY A 75 -19.46 2.83 -2.98
N ALA A 76 -18.33 3.52 -3.00
CA ALA A 76 -18.24 4.87 -3.57
C ALA A 76 -18.57 4.89 -5.08
N GLY A 77 -18.08 3.90 -5.82
CA GLY A 77 -18.41 3.74 -7.24
C GLY A 77 -19.90 3.52 -7.49
N MET A 78 -20.54 2.69 -6.66
CA MET A 78 -21.99 2.43 -6.75
C MET A 78 -22.84 3.64 -6.35
N VAL A 79 -22.44 4.40 -5.35
CA VAL A 79 -23.14 5.62 -4.91
C VAL A 79 -23.09 6.72 -5.96
N ASN A 80 -21.91 6.92 -6.59
CA ASN A 80 -21.73 7.99 -7.57
C ASN A 80 -22.36 7.69 -8.94
N ASN A 81 -22.29 6.44 -9.40
CA ASN A 81 -22.70 6.03 -10.75
C ASN A 81 -24.00 5.21 -10.79
N GLY A 82 -24.57 4.91 -9.61
CA GLY A 82 -25.66 3.94 -9.48
C GLY A 82 -25.20 2.50 -9.69
N PHE A 83 -25.98 1.55 -9.20
CA PHE A 83 -25.61 0.12 -9.24
C PHE A 83 -25.35 -0.38 -10.67
N PHE A 84 -26.25 -0.14 -11.59
CA PHE A 84 -26.11 -0.52 -13.00
C PHE A 84 -25.09 0.32 -13.76
N GLY A 85 -24.97 1.61 -13.41
CA GLY A 85 -24.00 2.51 -14.02
C GLY A 85 -22.57 2.12 -13.67
N HIS A 86 -22.31 1.69 -12.44
CA HIS A 86 -21.01 1.22 -11.98
C HIS A 86 -20.51 0.02 -12.80
N TRP A 87 -21.36 -1.00 -12.97
CA TRP A 87 -21.03 -2.19 -13.78
C TRP A 87 -20.89 -1.88 -15.27
N LYS A 88 -21.70 -0.95 -15.79
CA LYS A 88 -21.58 -0.51 -17.18
C LYS A 88 -20.30 0.28 -17.44
N ASN A 89 -19.85 1.07 -16.48
CA ASN A 89 -18.60 1.83 -16.58
C ASN A 89 -17.33 0.97 -16.45
N LEU A 90 -17.45 -0.28 -15.95
CA LEU A 90 -16.35 -1.24 -16.00
C LEU A 90 -15.97 -1.60 -17.44
N VAL A 91 -16.94 -1.47 -18.36
CA VAL A 91 -16.72 -1.81 -19.77
C VAL A 91 -16.47 -0.51 -20.54
N PRO A 92 -15.30 -0.31 -21.16
CA PRO A 92 -15.02 0.87 -21.97
C PRO A 92 -16.04 0.99 -23.12
N SER A 93 -16.66 2.16 -23.23
CA SER A 93 -17.59 2.46 -24.32
C SER A 93 -16.85 2.57 -25.66
N GLY A 94 -17.29 1.82 -26.68
CA GLY A 94 -16.72 1.90 -28.02
C GLY A 94 -16.02 0.63 -28.53
N LEU A 95 -16.06 -0.47 -27.77
CA LEU A 95 -15.48 -1.76 -28.20
C LEU A 95 -16.48 -2.58 -29.04
N PRO A 96 -16.02 -3.25 -30.10
CA PRO A 96 -16.85 -4.17 -30.88
C PRO A 96 -17.29 -5.37 -30.00
N ALA A 97 -18.52 -5.84 -30.23
CA ALA A 97 -19.19 -6.87 -29.44
C ALA A 97 -18.37 -8.15 -29.13
N PRO A 98 -17.54 -8.71 -30.04
CA PRO A 98 -16.76 -9.90 -29.74
C PRO A 98 -15.64 -9.65 -28.71
N LEU A 99 -15.11 -8.44 -28.62
CA LEU A 99 -14.09 -8.09 -27.63
C LEU A 99 -14.67 -7.94 -26.21
N LEU A 100 -15.95 -7.62 -26.10
CA LEU A 100 -16.66 -7.46 -24.83
C LEU A 100 -16.64 -8.76 -23.99
N ILE A 101 -16.79 -9.90 -24.66
CA ILE A 101 -16.82 -11.23 -23.99
C ILE A 101 -15.49 -11.53 -23.27
N ILE A 102 -14.38 -11.08 -23.82
CA ILE A 102 -13.06 -11.27 -23.22
C ILE A 102 -12.74 -10.17 -22.19
N MET A 103 -13.20 -8.94 -22.43
CA MET A 103 -12.90 -7.79 -21.61
C MET A 103 -13.58 -7.86 -20.23
N ILE A 104 -14.84 -8.32 -20.17
CA ILE A 104 -15.58 -8.42 -18.90
C ILE A 104 -14.88 -9.31 -17.85
N PRO A 105 -14.47 -10.57 -18.18
CA PRO A 105 -13.71 -11.39 -17.25
C PRO A 105 -12.38 -10.75 -16.81
N ILE A 106 -11.67 -10.10 -17.73
CA ILE A 106 -10.39 -9.45 -17.44
C ILE A 106 -10.61 -8.30 -16.44
N GLU A 107 -11.63 -7.48 -16.63
CA GLU A 107 -11.93 -6.36 -15.73
C GLU A 107 -12.35 -6.82 -14.33
N ILE A 108 -13.15 -7.91 -14.24
CA ILE A 108 -13.53 -8.52 -12.96
C ILE A 108 -12.29 -9.06 -12.25
N ILE A 109 -11.41 -9.76 -12.95
CA ILE A 109 -10.16 -10.26 -12.39
C ILE A 109 -9.27 -9.09 -11.95
N GLY A 110 -9.15 -8.04 -12.76
CA GLY A 110 -8.40 -6.82 -12.44
C GLY A 110 -8.92 -6.11 -11.20
N MET A 111 -10.24 -6.04 -11.05
CA MET A 111 -10.89 -5.46 -9.88
C MET A 111 -10.57 -6.23 -8.59
N LEU A 112 -10.54 -7.57 -8.64
CA LEU A 112 -10.19 -8.42 -7.50
C LEU A 112 -8.67 -8.45 -7.25
N ALA A 113 -7.86 -8.34 -8.32
CA ALA A 113 -6.42 -8.36 -8.21
C ALA A 113 -5.85 -7.15 -7.45
N LYS A 114 -6.49 -5.99 -7.53
CA LYS A 114 -6.05 -4.76 -6.85
C LYS A 114 -5.98 -4.93 -5.32
N PRO A 115 -7.05 -5.31 -4.59
CA PRO A 115 -6.98 -5.53 -3.14
C PRO A 115 -6.06 -6.70 -2.77
N PHE A 116 -6.02 -7.74 -3.60
CA PHE A 116 -5.12 -8.87 -3.38
C PHE A 116 -3.65 -8.44 -3.48
N ALA A 117 -3.30 -7.66 -4.52
CA ALA A 117 -1.96 -7.12 -4.68
C ALA A 117 -1.57 -6.18 -3.53
N LEU A 118 -2.50 -5.36 -3.03
CA LEU A 118 -2.28 -4.51 -1.87
C LEU A 118 -1.99 -5.34 -0.61
N CYS A 119 -2.80 -6.37 -0.35
CA CYS A 119 -2.62 -7.27 0.78
C CYS A 119 -1.24 -7.96 0.75
N ILE A 120 -0.90 -8.59 -0.37
CA ILE A 120 0.38 -9.30 -0.53
C ILE A 120 1.56 -8.34 -0.45
N ARG A 121 1.48 -7.17 -1.07
CA ARG A 121 2.55 -6.18 -1.05
C ARG A 121 2.87 -5.71 0.36
N LEU A 122 1.84 -5.37 1.16
CA LEU A 122 2.00 -4.98 2.56
C LEU A 122 2.66 -6.08 3.37
N PHE A 123 2.15 -7.29 3.27
CA PHE A 123 2.65 -8.45 4.00
C PHE A 123 4.07 -8.85 3.57
N ALA A 124 4.29 -9.03 2.27
CA ALA A 124 5.57 -9.51 1.74
C ALA A 124 6.71 -8.53 1.98
N ASN A 125 6.46 -7.22 1.82
CA ASN A 125 7.46 -6.20 2.04
C ASN A 125 7.98 -6.22 3.48
N MET A 126 7.06 -6.31 4.45
CA MET A 126 7.40 -6.32 5.86
C MET A 126 8.17 -7.58 6.27
N ILE A 127 7.74 -8.75 5.80
CA ILE A 127 8.43 -10.02 6.11
C ILE A 127 9.77 -10.09 5.40
N ALA A 128 9.83 -9.73 4.11
CA ALA A 128 11.05 -9.80 3.34
C ALA A 128 12.14 -8.87 3.90
N GLY A 129 11.77 -7.63 4.30
CA GLY A 129 12.68 -6.68 4.91
C GLY A 129 13.28 -7.22 6.20
N HIS A 130 12.44 -7.70 7.13
CA HIS A 130 12.89 -8.27 8.39
C HIS A 130 13.79 -9.51 8.21
N ILE A 131 13.40 -10.43 7.33
CA ILE A 131 14.20 -11.64 7.05
C ILE A 131 15.56 -11.24 6.46
N ALA A 132 15.59 -10.30 5.52
CA ALA A 132 16.82 -9.85 4.89
C ALA A 132 17.78 -9.24 5.93
N ILE A 133 17.31 -8.35 6.79
CA ILE A 133 18.11 -7.75 7.86
C ILE A 133 18.65 -8.82 8.82
N LEU A 134 17.80 -9.76 9.24
CA LEU A 134 18.20 -10.86 10.12
C LEU A 134 19.25 -11.77 9.47
N VAL A 135 19.13 -12.05 8.18
CA VAL A 135 20.12 -12.85 7.42
C VAL A 135 21.48 -12.14 7.41
N PHE A 136 21.53 -10.84 7.11
CA PHE A 136 22.81 -10.11 7.09
C PHE A 136 23.44 -10.00 8.47
N LEU A 137 22.64 -9.81 9.52
CA LEU A 137 23.16 -9.83 10.90
C LEU A 137 23.60 -11.24 11.31
N GLY A 138 22.85 -12.27 10.93
CA GLY A 138 23.18 -13.67 11.17
C GLY A 138 24.47 -14.10 10.48
N LEU A 139 24.76 -13.54 9.31
CA LEU A 139 26.01 -13.82 8.58
C LEU A 139 27.26 -13.47 9.39
N ILE A 140 27.20 -12.38 10.17
CA ILE A 140 28.31 -11.97 11.06
C ILE A 140 28.60 -13.06 12.10
N ILE A 141 27.55 -13.64 12.68
CA ILE A 141 27.64 -14.68 13.70
C ILE A 141 28.17 -16.00 13.10
N MET A 142 27.66 -16.37 11.92
CA MET A 142 28.03 -17.61 11.25
C MET A 142 29.48 -17.63 10.77
N LEU A 143 29.96 -16.53 10.17
CA LEU A 143 31.30 -16.46 9.59
C LEU A 143 32.39 -16.15 10.63
N LYS A 144 32.02 -15.68 11.84
CA LYS A 144 32.94 -15.31 12.93
C LYS A 144 34.15 -14.45 12.45
N SER A 145 33.96 -13.70 11.36
CA SER A 145 35.00 -12.92 10.69
C SER A 145 34.74 -11.44 10.88
N TYR A 146 35.67 -10.77 11.54
CA TYR A 146 35.62 -9.30 11.71
C TYR A 146 35.68 -8.53 10.38
N LEU A 147 36.16 -9.19 9.29
CA LEU A 147 36.26 -8.57 7.97
C LEU A 147 34.89 -8.46 7.30
N VAL A 148 33.96 -9.39 7.60
CA VAL A 148 32.60 -9.44 7.02
C VAL A 148 31.64 -8.51 7.76
N ALA A 149 31.90 -8.25 9.05
CA ALA A 149 31.02 -7.44 9.89
C ALA A 149 30.71 -6.04 9.32
N PRO A 150 31.69 -5.21 8.89
CA PRO A 150 31.40 -3.89 8.37
C PRO A 150 30.57 -3.93 7.08
N ALA A 151 30.81 -4.90 6.20
CA ALA A 151 30.03 -5.06 4.97
C ALA A 151 28.59 -5.48 5.27
N SER A 152 28.39 -6.43 6.16
CA SER A 152 27.05 -6.88 6.57
C SER A 152 26.26 -5.77 7.27
N ILE A 153 26.89 -4.98 8.13
CA ILE A 153 26.25 -3.84 8.82
C ILE A 153 25.87 -2.75 7.79
N ALA A 154 26.75 -2.44 6.86
CA ALA A 154 26.48 -1.46 5.79
C ALA A 154 25.29 -1.90 4.92
N LEU A 155 25.24 -3.17 4.53
CA LEU A 155 24.12 -3.72 3.76
C LEU A 155 22.82 -3.74 4.57
N ALA A 156 22.86 -4.17 5.84
CA ALA A 156 21.69 -4.15 6.70
C ALA A 156 21.14 -2.74 6.91
N SER A 157 22.02 -1.75 7.10
CA SER A 157 21.60 -0.34 7.24
C SER A 157 21.03 0.25 5.95
N ALA A 158 21.58 -0.11 4.80
CA ALA A 158 21.03 0.29 3.50
C ALA A 158 19.65 -0.32 3.25
N LEU A 159 19.46 -1.60 3.60
CA LEU A 159 18.16 -2.26 3.53
C LEU A 159 17.14 -1.61 4.47
N TYR A 160 17.57 -1.24 5.68
CA TYR A 160 16.68 -0.55 6.63
C TYR A 160 16.22 0.81 6.09
N MET A 161 17.10 1.59 5.47
CA MET A 161 16.73 2.83 4.79
C MET A 161 15.77 2.59 3.61
N LEU A 162 16.03 1.54 2.82
CA LEU A 162 15.15 1.13 1.73
C LEU A 162 13.76 0.75 2.24
N GLU A 163 13.67 0.03 3.36
CA GLU A 163 12.42 -0.38 3.98
C GLU A 163 11.59 0.82 4.45
N ILE A 164 12.23 1.86 5.04
CA ILE A 164 11.57 3.12 5.36
C ILE A 164 10.97 3.75 4.10
N PHE A 165 11.77 3.86 3.04
CA PHE A 165 11.32 4.45 1.78
C PHE A 165 10.15 3.69 1.18
N ILE A 166 10.25 2.36 1.13
CA ILE A 166 9.16 1.51 0.62
C ILE A 166 7.90 1.66 1.49
N GLY A 167 8.05 1.76 2.82
CA GLY A 167 6.93 1.99 3.74
C GLY A 167 6.16 3.28 3.45
N PHE A 168 6.85 4.36 3.10
CA PHE A 168 6.24 5.60 2.63
C PHE A 168 5.54 5.45 1.29
N VAL A 169 6.22 4.89 0.29
CA VAL A 169 5.66 4.66 -1.05
C VAL A 169 4.41 3.79 -0.97
N GLN A 170 4.42 2.81 -0.09
CA GLN A 170 3.32 1.87 0.08
C GLN A 170 2.09 2.48 0.73
N ALA A 171 2.27 3.44 1.63
CA ALA A 171 1.15 4.21 2.16
C ALA A 171 0.54 5.14 1.10
N PHE A 172 1.35 5.59 0.14
CA PHE A 172 0.94 6.47 -0.95
C PHE A 172 0.19 5.74 -2.08
N ILE A 173 0.55 4.51 -2.40
CA ILE A 173 -0.07 3.70 -3.47
C ILE A 173 -1.45 3.17 -3.07
#